data_71a4faaf35038c0de04df7b1d9028432
#
_entry.id   71a4faaf35038c0de04df7b1d9028432
#
_cell.length_a   1.000
_cell.length_b   1.000
_cell.length_c   1.000
_cell.angle_alpha   90.00
_cell.angle_beta   90.00
_cell.angle_gamma   90.00
#
_symmetry.space_group_name_H-M   'P 1'
#
loop_
_entity.id
_entity.type
_entity.pdbx_description
1 polymer ?
#
loop_
_entity_poly.entity_id
_entity_poly.type
_entity_poly.pdbx_seq_one_letter_code
_entity_poly.pdbx_strand_id
1 'polypeptide(L)' 'MAENNKIYITANELAEMRGVSVGHAYKLIRKLNEELEKEGFLVIAGKVPRRYFEKRWYGFSV' A
#
# COMPACT_ATOMS: atom_id res chain seq x y z
N MET A 1 18.58 2.90 -2.65
CA MET A 1 18.59 4.21 -2.10
C MET A 1 17.19 4.70 -1.81
N ALA A 2 17.09 5.98 -1.52
CA ALA A 2 15.84 6.57 -1.13
C ALA A 2 14.75 6.44 -2.19
N GLU A 3 15.14 6.41 -3.43
CA GLU A 3 14.16 6.33 -4.53
C GLU A 3 13.32 5.07 -4.47
N ASN A 4 13.91 3.95 -4.09
CA ASN A 4 13.16 2.70 -4.02
C ASN A 4 12.06 2.78 -2.98
N ASN A 5 12.33 3.44 -1.87
CA ASN A 5 11.33 3.59 -0.82
C ASN A 5 10.19 4.49 -1.26
N LYS A 6 10.48 5.42 -2.17
CA LYS A 6 9.46 6.32 -2.66
C LYS A 6 8.53 5.66 -3.66
N ILE A 7 9.02 4.64 -4.36
CA ILE A 7 8.19 3.95 -5.35
C ILE A 7 7.18 3.04 -4.69
N TYR A 8 7.59 2.37 -3.64
CA TYR A 8 6.72 1.46 -2.90
C TYR A 8 6.54 1.93 -1.48
N ILE A 9 5.39 1.61 -0.91
CA ILE A 9 5.14 1.87 0.50
C ILE A 9 5.00 0.53 1.19
N THR A 10 5.66 0.40 2.34
CA THR A 10 5.60 -0.83 3.13
C THR A 10 4.54 -0.70 4.21
N ALA A 11 4.21 -1.86 4.84
CA ALA A 11 3.24 -1.84 5.91
C ALA A 11 3.70 -0.96 7.08
N ASN A 12 4.99 -1.01 7.41
CA ASN A 12 5.51 -0.18 8.49
C ASN A 12 5.36 1.29 8.18
N GLU A 13 5.70 1.68 6.95
CA GLU A 13 5.58 3.06 6.54
C GLU A 13 4.14 3.52 6.55
N LEU A 14 3.26 2.67 6.04
CA LEU A 14 1.85 3.02 6.00
C LEU A 14 1.29 3.19 7.40
N ALA A 15 1.69 2.30 8.30
CA ALA A 15 1.23 2.38 9.69
C ALA A 15 1.61 3.71 10.32
N GLU A 16 2.85 4.14 10.11
CA GLU A 16 3.30 5.41 10.63
C GLU A 16 2.57 6.58 10.01
N MET A 17 2.43 6.54 8.70
CA MET A 17 1.83 7.66 7.98
C MET A 17 0.37 7.87 8.35
N ARG A 18 -0.34 6.78 8.59
CA ARG A 18 -1.79 6.86 8.81
C ARG A 18 -2.20 6.65 10.25
N GLY A 19 -1.24 6.40 11.13
CA GLY A 19 -1.57 6.23 12.54
C GLY A 19 -2.35 4.97 12.82
N VAL A 20 -2.12 3.91 12.08
CA VAL A 20 -2.79 2.64 12.30
C VAL A 20 -1.77 1.60 12.71
N SER A 21 -2.25 0.46 13.22
CA SER A 21 -1.34 -0.61 13.59
C SER A 21 -0.72 -1.25 12.36
N VAL A 22 0.43 -1.89 12.57
CA VAL A 22 1.10 -2.57 11.47
C VAL A 22 0.23 -3.69 10.92
N GLY A 23 -0.48 -4.41 11.79
CA GLY A 23 -1.38 -5.45 11.34
C GLY A 23 -2.48 -4.91 10.45
N HIS A 24 -3.03 -3.76 10.81
CA HIS A 24 -4.04 -3.13 9.99
C HIS A 24 -3.48 -2.68 8.65
N ALA A 25 -2.25 -2.17 8.68
CA ALA A 25 -1.60 -1.74 7.46
C ALA A 25 -1.38 -2.91 6.50
N TYR A 26 -1.00 -4.07 7.03
CA TYR A 26 -0.85 -5.26 6.21
C TYR A 26 -2.16 -5.64 5.52
N LYS A 27 -3.26 -5.53 6.25
CA LYS A 27 -4.56 -5.85 5.65
C LYS A 27 -4.89 -4.90 4.52
N LEU A 28 -4.62 -3.62 4.71
CA LEU A 28 -4.87 -2.64 3.66
C LEU A 28 -4.04 -2.93 2.42
N ILE A 29 -2.76 -3.22 2.63
CA ILE A 29 -1.87 -3.50 1.50
C ILE A 29 -2.31 -4.77 0.78
N ARG A 30 -2.71 -5.79 1.52
CA ARG A 30 -3.18 -7.01 0.90
C ARG A 30 -4.39 -6.73 0.00
N LYS A 31 -5.31 -5.94 0.51
CA LYS A 31 -6.51 -5.61 -0.26
C LYS A 31 -6.16 -4.86 -1.54
N LEU A 32 -5.26 -3.89 -1.44
CA LEU A 32 -4.85 -3.15 -2.62
C LEU A 32 -4.14 -4.05 -3.62
N ASN A 33 -3.31 -4.95 -3.13
CA ASN A 33 -2.61 -5.87 -4.01
C ASN A 33 -3.57 -6.82 -4.72
N GLU A 34 -4.62 -7.24 -4.03
CA GLU A 34 -5.61 -8.09 -4.67
C GLU A 34 -6.28 -7.36 -5.83
N GLU A 35 -6.55 -6.07 -5.64
CA GLU A 35 -7.13 -5.27 -6.71
C GLU A 35 -6.19 -5.19 -7.90
N LEU A 36 -4.90 -4.98 -7.62
CA LEU A 36 -3.91 -4.87 -8.69
C LEU A 36 -3.78 -6.18 -9.44
N GLU A 37 -3.78 -7.29 -8.73
CA GLU A 37 -3.68 -8.60 -9.39
C GLU A 37 -4.85 -8.85 -10.30
N LYS A 38 -6.03 -8.44 -9.89
CA LYS A 38 -7.20 -8.61 -10.74
C LYS A 38 -7.09 -7.84 -12.04
N GLU A 39 -6.32 -6.76 -12.02
CA GLU A 39 -6.11 -5.96 -13.20
C GLU A 39 -4.90 -6.43 -14.01
N GLY A 40 -4.26 -7.49 -13.58
CA GLY A 40 -3.17 -8.07 -14.34
C GLY A 40 -1.79 -7.59 -13.94
N PHE A 41 -1.67 -6.87 -12.84
CA PHE A 41 -0.38 -6.38 -12.38
C PHE A 41 0.29 -7.37 -11.45
N LEU A 42 1.62 -7.36 -11.46
CA LEU A 42 2.38 -8.13 -10.50
C LEU A 42 2.44 -7.36 -9.19
N VAL A 43 2.38 -8.10 -8.09
CA VAL A 43 2.41 -7.47 -6.77
C VAL A 43 3.49 -8.11 -5.92
N ILE A 44 3.90 -7.37 -4.89
CA ILE A 44 4.89 -7.84 -3.92
C ILE A 44 4.23 -7.85 -2.56
N ALA A 45 4.30 -8.99 -1.88
CA ALA A 45 3.68 -9.12 -0.57
C ALA A 45 4.22 -8.06 0.39
N GLY A 46 3.33 -7.41 1.11
CA GLY A 46 3.72 -6.41 2.10
C GLY A 46 4.10 -5.06 1.54
N LYS A 47 3.99 -4.88 0.24
CA LYS A 47 4.32 -3.61 -0.40
C LYS A 47 3.27 -3.27 -1.44
N VAL A 48 3.10 -1.98 -1.69
CA VAL A 48 2.17 -1.53 -2.71
C VAL A 48 2.76 -0.28 -3.35
N PRO A 49 2.56 -0.09 -4.66
CA PRO A 49 3.06 1.13 -5.30
C PRO A 49 2.46 2.36 -4.62
N ARG A 50 3.33 3.31 -4.27
CA ARG A 50 2.89 4.50 -3.56
C ARG A 50 1.81 5.24 -4.33
N ARG A 51 1.95 5.32 -5.65
CA ARG A 51 0.97 6.03 -6.47
C ARG A 51 -0.41 5.39 -6.38
N TYR A 52 -0.43 4.06 -6.40
CA TYR A 52 -1.71 3.37 -6.31
C TYR A 52 -2.32 3.54 -4.93
N PHE A 53 -1.48 3.47 -3.90
CA PHE A 53 -1.96 3.67 -2.55
C PHE A 53 -2.58 5.05 -2.40
N GLU A 54 -1.89 6.07 -2.86
CA GLU A 54 -2.39 7.43 -2.71
C GLU A 54 -3.70 7.64 -3.45
N LYS A 55 -3.79 7.07 -4.63
CA LYS A 55 -5.00 7.17 -5.42
C LYS A 55 -6.18 6.49 -4.73
N ARG A 56 -5.95 5.31 -4.19
CA ARG A 56 -7.02 4.56 -3.54
C ARG A 56 -7.33 5.08 -2.15
N TRP A 57 -6.36 5.70 -1.52
CA TRP A 57 -6.58 6.20 -0.17
C TRP A 57 -7.69 7.24 -0.12
N TYR A 58 -7.80 8.04 -1.13
CA TYR A 58 -8.91 8.99 -1.18
C TYR A 58 -10.24 8.27 -1.11
N GLY A 59 -10.36 7.16 -1.80
CA GLY A 59 -11.57 6.36 -1.73
C GLY A 59 -11.80 5.77 -0.36
N PHE A 60 -10.72 5.38 0.33
CA PHE A 60 -10.82 4.78 1.65
C PHE A 60 -11.17 5.80 2.72
N SER A 61 -10.72 7.01 2.56
CA SER A 61 -10.89 8.02 3.60
C SER A 61 -12.28 8.61 3.63
N VAL A 62 -13.11 8.21 2.77
CA VAL A 62 -14.47 8.72 2.67
C VAL A 62 -15.47 8.01 3.58
#